data_1e7758d73859cd5a7910304d92218182
#
_entry.id   1e7758d73859cd5a7910304d92218182
#
_cell.length_a   1.000
_cell.length_b   1.000
_cell.length_c   1.000
_cell.angle_alpha   90.00
_cell.angle_beta   90.00
_cell.angle_gamma   90.00
#
_symmetry.space_group_name_H-M   'P 1'
#
loop_
_entity.id
_entity.type
_entity.pdbx_description
1 polymer ?
#
loop_
_entity_poly.entity_id
_entity_poly.type
_entity_poly.pdbx_seq_one_letter_code
_entity_poly.pdbx_strand_id
1 'polypeptide(L)'
;MADGTFLNAMTVEDVFAIPGRGLVVTGTISDGSFSVGGNVTILRKDGSTRSAVIGGIEQFRKMLQTANKGDSIGILLDNISKNDIGTGDVIRS
;
A
#
# COMPACT_ATOMS: atom_id res chain seq x y z
N MET A 1 17.37 1.48 -16.83
CA MET A 1 16.99 1.29 -16.39
C MET A 1 16.37 1.30 -15.67
N ALA A 2 16.35 1.33 -15.92
CA ALA A 2 15.79 1.22 -15.44
C ALA A 2 14.86 1.54 -14.79
N ASP A 3 14.25 1.64 -15.13
CA ASP A 3 13.08 2.09 -14.58
C ASP A 3 12.91 1.60 -13.22
N GLY A 4 13.79 1.76 -12.51
CA GLY A 4 13.65 1.47 -11.16
C GLY A 4 13.31 0.05 -10.88
N THR A 5 14.09 -0.59 -10.17
CA THR A 5 13.76 -1.89 -9.64
C THR A 5 12.94 -1.70 -8.38
N PHE A 6 11.75 -2.28 -8.35
CA PHE A 6 10.95 -2.29 -7.16
C PHE A 6 11.25 -3.56 -6.38
N LEU A 7 11.65 -3.40 -5.13
CA LEU A 7 12.03 -4.50 -4.26
C LEU A 7 10.89 -4.94 -3.34
N ASN A 8 9.86 -4.11 -3.23
CA ASN A 8 8.75 -4.34 -2.31
C ASN A 8 7.44 -4.24 -3.07
N ALA A 9 6.53 -5.17 -2.83
CA ALA A 9 5.25 -5.20 -3.54
C ALA A 9 4.14 -5.83 -2.72
N MET A 10 2.94 -5.27 -2.90
CA MET A 10 1.71 -5.82 -2.32
C MET A 10 0.57 -5.56 -3.31
N THR A 11 -0.18 -6.60 -3.65
CA THR A 11 -1.38 -6.45 -4.47
C THR A 11 -2.54 -6.05 -3.58
N VAL A 12 -3.31 -5.06 -4.03
CA VAL A 12 -4.46 -4.54 -3.30
C VAL A 12 -5.61 -5.54 -3.38
N GLU A 13 -6.12 -5.96 -2.22
CA GLU A 13 -7.28 -6.84 -2.12
C GLU A 13 -8.55 -6.06 -1.90
N ASP A 14 -8.54 -5.11 -0.95
CA ASP A 14 -9.68 -4.26 -0.67
C ASP A 14 -9.24 -2.84 -0.35
N VAL A 15 -10.16 -1.90 -0.55
CA VAL A 15 -9.92 -0.47 -0.27
C VAL A 15 -11.11 0.05 0.54
N PHE A 16 -10.81 0.70 1.66
CA PHE A 16 -11.83 1.26 2.54
C PHE A 16 -11.53 2.72 2.83
N ALA A 17 -12.51 3.59 2.58
CA ALA A 17 -12.43 4.97 3.03
C ALA A 17 -13.07 5.03 4.41
N ILE A 18 -12.28 5.30 5.45
CA ILE A 18 -12.75 5.30 6.83
C ILE A 18 -12.89 6.72 7.32
N PRO A 19 -14.11 7.17 7.65
CA PRO A 19 -14.32 8.54 8.11
C PRO A 19 -13.41 8.86 9.30
N GLY A 20 -12.75 10.00 9.21
CA GLY A 20 -11.84 10.46 10.26
C GLY A 20 -10.47 9.81 10.26
N ARG A 21 -10.24 8.80 9.43
CA ARG A 21 -8.94 8.11 9.37
C ARG A 21 -8.24 8.20 8.02
N GLY A 22 -9.00 8.16 6.94
CA GLY A 22 -8.45 8.19 5.60
C GLY A 22 -8.66 6.88 4.85
N LEU A 23 -7.74 6.55 3.97
CA LEU A 23 -7.87 5.40 3.08
C LEU A 23 -7.06 4.23 3.61
N VAL A 24 -7.72 3.09 3.83
CA VAL A 24 -7.05 1.86 4.27
C VAL A 24 -7.12 0.83 3.15
N VAL A 25 -5.99 0.25 2.84
CA VAL A 25 -5.84 -0.74 1.77
C VAL A 25 -5.34 -2.04 2.38
N THR A 26 -5.99 -3.15 2.06
CA THR A 26 -5.57 -4.46 2.59
C THR A 26 -4.92 -5.29 1.50
N GLY A 27 -4.05 -6.18 1.91
CA GLY A 27 -3.38 -7.11 1.03
C GLY A 27 -2.32 -7.93 1.75
N THR A 28 -1.68 -8.82 1.01
CA THR A 28 -0.56 -9.61 1.51
C THR A 28 0.70 -9.17 0.79
N ILE A 29 1.76 -8.92 1.54
CA ILE A 29 3.03 -8.50 0.95
C ILE A 29 3.65 -9.67 0.19
N SER A 30 3.87 -9.48 -1.11
CA SER A 30 4.42 -10.53 -1.97
C SER A 30 5.95 -10.47 -2.04
N ASP A 31 6.54 -9.29 -1.86
CA ASP A 31 7.98 -9.10 -1.90
C ASP A 31 8.41 -8.03 -0.92
N GLY A 32 9.55 -8.24 -0.29
CA GLY A 32 10.20 -7.21 0.52
C GLY A 32 9.46 -6.84 1.78
N SER A 33 9.43 -5.55 2.08
CA SER A 33 8.82 -5.02 3.29
C SER A 33 8.34 -3.58 3.06
N PHE A 34 7.42 -3.15 3.94
CA PHE A 34 6.96 -1.77 3.95
C PHE A 34 7.06 -1.21 5.36
N SER A 35 7.34 0.08 5.46
CA SER A 35 7.49 0.76 6.76
C SER A 35 6.67 2.04 6.77
N VAL A 36 6.19 2.40 7.95
CA VAL A 36 5.48 3.66 8.16
C VAL A 36 6.38 4.83 7.78
N GLY A 37 5.83 5.78 7.07
CA GLY A 37 6.56 6.93 6.55
C GLY A 37 7.16 6.70 5.16
N GLY A 38 7.11 5.46 4.66
CA GLY A 38 7.67 5.16 3.34
C GLY A 38 6.84 5.72 2.20
N ASN A 39 7.52 6.12 1.14
CA ASN A 39 6.88 6.54 -0.10
C ASN A 39 6.63 5.31 -0.96
N VAL A 40 5.45 5.24 -1.56
CA VAL A 40 5.09 4.13 -2.42
C VAL A 40 4.52 4.63 -3.73
N THR A 41 4.61 3.78 -4.74
CA THR A 41 3.98 4.00 -6.04
C THR A 41 2.87 2.97 -6.22
N ILE A 42 1.70 3.44 -6.57
CA ILE A 42 0.58 2.56 -6.91
C ILE A 42 0.58 2.38 -8.42
N LEU A 43 0.77 1.15 -8.87
CA LEU A 43 0.62 0.81 -10.27
C LEU A 43 -0.82 0.36 -10.48
N ARG A 44 -1.57 1.14 -11.24
CA ARG A 44 -2.97 0.86 -11.49
C ARG A 44 -3.13 -0.14 -12.64
N LYS A 45 -4.28 -0.80 -12.69
CA LYS A 45 -4.54 -1.80 -13.72
C LYS A 45 -4.51 -1.24 -15.13
N ASP A 46 -4.77 0.06 -15.30
CA ASP A 46 -4.70 0.70 -16.61
C ASP A 46 -3.28 1.14 -16.99
N GLY A 47 -2.30 0.83 -16.16
CA GLY A 47 -0.89 1.18 -16.40
C GLY A 47 -0.49 2.54 -15.85
N SER A 48 -1.43 3.35 -15.38
CA SER A 48 -1.10 4.63 -14.78
C SER A 48 -0.55 4.43 -13.37
N THR A 49 0.12 5.45 -12.85
CA THR A 49 0.72 5.39 -11.52
C THR A 49 0.24 6.55 -10.66
N ARG A 50 0.26 6.34 -9.35
CA ARG A 50 0.00 7.36 -8.35
C ARG A 50 1.03 7.23 -7.25
N SER A 51 1.29 8.32 -6.54
CA SER A 51 2.21 8.32 -5.41
C SER A 51 1.43 8.45 -4.12
N ALA A 52 1.91 7.80 -3.08
CA ALA A 52 1.29 7.88 -1.77
C ALA A 52 2.35 7.69 -0.69
N VAL A 53 1.96 7.93 0.55
CA VAL A 53 2.83 7.76 1.72
C VAL A 53 2.13 6.81 2.68
N ILE A 54 2.89 5.90 3.26
CA ILE A 54 2.36 4.99 4.28
C ILE A 54 2.24 5.75 5.59
N GLY A 55 1.01 6.04 6.02
CA GLY A 55 0.74 6.72 7.27
C GLY A 55 0.56 5.78 8.45
N GLY A 56 0.33 4.50 8.19
CA GLY A 56 0.19 3.50 9.24
C GLY A 56 0.10 2.11 8.66
N ILE A 57 0.46 1.13 9.46
CA ILE A 57 0.35 -0.30 9.11
C ILE A 57 -0.34 -1.00 10.27
N GLU A 58 -1.31 -1.85 9.97
CA GLU A 58 -2.09 -2.54 10.98
C GLU A 58 -2.18 -4.02 10.65
N GLN A 59 -2.04 -4.85 11.68
CA GLN A 59 -2.23 -6.28 11.56
C GLN A 59 -2.84 -6.80 12.86
N PHE A 60 -3.96 -7.52 12.76
CA PHE A 60 -4.64 -8.08 13.91
C PHE A 60 -4.90 -7.03 15.00
N ARG A 61 -5.35 -5.83 14.59
CA ARG A 61 -5.65 -4.70 15.47
C ARG A 61 -4.42 -4.11 16.18
N LYS A 62 -3.22 -4.50 15.74
CA LYS A 62 -1.98 -3.93 16.26
C LYS A 62 -1.38 -3.01 15.20
N MET A 63 -0.84 -1.90 15.65
CA MET A 63 -0.09 -0.99 14.79
C MET A 63 1.34 -1.48 14.68
N LEU A 64 1.84 -1.55 13.45
CA LEU A 64 3.20 -2.00 13.17
C LEU A 64 3.99 -0.85 12.57
N GLN A 65 5.30 -0.81 12.83
CA GLN A 65 6.20 0.10 12.15
C GLN A 65 6.66 -0.48 10.80
N THR A 66 6.79 -1.78 10.72
CA THR A 66 7.27 -2.47 9.53
C THR A 66 6.51 -3.79 9.36
N ALA A 67 6.21 -4.13 8.11
CA ALA A 67 5.61 -5.42 7.78
C ALA A 67 6.43 -6.06 6.65
N ASN A 68 6.45 -7.38 6.60
CA ASN A 68 7.34 -8.13 5.73
C ASN A 68 6.59 -9.09 4.81
N LYS A 69 7.31 -9.61 3.82
CA LYS A 69 6.80 -10.61 2.90
C LYS A 69 6.01 -11.70 3.63
N GLY A 70 4.82 -11.99 3.15
CA GLY A 70 3.94 -12.98 3.73
C GLY A 70 2.93 -12.42 4.72
N ASP A 71 3.13 -11.20 5.20
CA ASP A 71 2.19 -10.59 6.14
C ASP A 71 0.95 -10.10 5.42
N SER A 72 -0.21 -10.42 5.97
CA SER A 72 -1.49 -9.85 5.54
C SER A 72 -1.78 -8.66 6.42
N ILE A 73 -1.89 -7.47 5.82
CA ILE A 73 -1.93 -6.21 6.55
C ILE A 73 -2.94 -5.24 5.96
N GLY A 74 -3.24 -4.21 6.75
CA GLY A 74 -3.91 -3.01 6.26
C GLY A 74 -2.92 -1.86 6.30
N ILE A 75 -2.88 -1.08 5.23
CA ILE A 75 -2.02 0.10 5.13
C ILE A 75 -2.90 1.33 5.07
N LEU A 76 -2.65 2.29 5.95
CA LEU A 76 -3.27 3.61 5.87
C LEU A 76 -2.42 4.42 4.90
N LEU A 77 -3.02 4.87 3.81
CA LEU A 77 -2.32 5.64 2.78
C LEU A 77 -2.69 7.12 2.90
N ASP A 78 -1.67 7.97 2.85
CA ASP A 78 -1.83 9.40 2.81
C ASP A 78 -1.55 9.93 1.41
N ASN A 79 -2.10 11.10 1.11
CA ASN A 79 -1.89 11.81 -0.16
C ASN A 79 -2.48 11.10 -1.37
N ILE A 80 -3.54 10.32 -1.17
CA ILE A 80 -4.21 9.61 -2.24
C ILE A 80 -5.70 9.53 -1.92
N SER A 81 -6.54 9.51 -2.94
CA SER A 81 -7.98 9.41 -2.75
C SER A 81 -8.47 8.03 -3.19
N LYS A 82 -9.70 7.71 -2.78
CA LYS A 82 -10.32 6.43 -3.10
C LYS A 82 -10.41 6.18 -4.61
N ASN A 83 -10.52 7.24 -5.39
CA ASN A 83 -10.63 7.11 -6.85
C ASN A 83 -9.30 6.78 -7.52
N ASP A 84 -8.20 6.88 -6.79
CA ASP A 84 -6.86 6.67 -7.32
C ASP A 84 -6.34 5.25 -7.15
N ILE A 85 -7.07 4.39 -6.45
CA ILE A 85 -6.60 3.04 -6.15
C ILE A 85 -7.81 2.09 -6.06
N GLY A 86 -7.62 0.86 -6.50
CA GLY A 86 -8.66 -0.16 -6.46
C GLY A 86 -8.08 -1.56 -6.34
N THR A 87 -8.98 -2.52 -6.17
CA THR A 87 -8.63 -3.94 -6.09
C THR A 87 -7.86 -4.37 -7.32
N GLY A 88 -6.76 -5.06 -7.13
CA GLY A 88 -5.89 -5.54 -8.21
C GLY A 88 -4.76 -4.60 -8.56
N ASP A 89 -4.76 -3.36 -8.06
CA ASP A 89 -3.63 -2.47 -8.23
C ASP A 89 -2.47 -2.98 -7.38
N VAL A 90 -1.25 -2.52 -7.66
CA VAL A 90 -0.06 -2.98 -6.94
C VAL A 90 0.60 -1.79 -6.25
N ILE A 91 0.83 -1.93 -4.96
CA ILE A 91 1.62 -0.97 -4.19
C ILE A 91 3.05 -1.47 -4.20
N ARG A 92 3.99 -0.59 -4.57
CA ARG A 92 5.38 -1.00 -4.66
C ARG A 92 6.34 0.14 -4.32
N SER A 93 7.54 -0.26 -3.93
CA SER A 93 8.60 0.70 -3.64
C SER A 93 9.98 0.06 -3.81
#